data_0676a67047437452c64efb361c8676ff
#
_entry.id   0676a67047437452c64efb361c8676ff
#
_cell.length_a   1.000
_cell.length_b   1.000
_cell.length_c   1.000
_cell.angle_alpha   90.00
_cell.angle_beta   90.00
_cell.angle_gamma   90.00
#
_symmetry.space_group_name_H-M   'P 1'
#
loop_
_entity.id
_entity.type
_entity.pdbx_description
1 polymer ?
#
loop_
_entity_poly.entity_id
_entity_poly.type
_entity_poly.pdbx_seq_one_letter_code
_entity_poly.pdbx_strand_id
1 'polypeptide(L)'
;MTYTLRIRLYSNQKREGGFIMQINEVVQKVDLSKRAVKYYEEQGLLTVEKDTNGYRNYSEDNIVTLKKISVYRKLGIGIKDIKKLQDGNNKEILENIYRDKERELEKQNEELNALRIFIQQGDVEPVYQLVDYQTIGEAMKDMLPGYYGHYFMNHFMPYLQIQIQTPEQEQAYRNIIQFWDTADIKLPLMMKIMGWISFHLMPKESMQAMAARADQQMKKYIQMSEEDYEKVKKEIAGNVKLKNSFFFKYHPAFISQRKFMKQLQDKGYNDIFIPNMKILSPKYKEYHDALLRVNDRVCTDLGLYYDSNYNLVMK
;
A
#
# COMPACT_ATOMS: atom_id res chain seq x y z
N MET A 1 -28.14 -60.31 -13.00
CA MET A 1 -28.15 -58.79 -13.00
C MET A 1 -26.76 -58.30 -13.32
N THR A 2 -26.56 -58.00 -14.57
CA THR A 2 -25.22 -57.64 -15.12
C THR A 2 -25.06 -56.14 -15.15
N TYR A 3 -24.16 -55.61 -14.34
CA TYR A 3 -23.77 -54.19 -14.40
C TYR A 3 -22.74 -54.01 -15.51
N THR A 4 -23.17 -53.43 -16.62
CA THR A 4 -22.29 -53.04 -17.74
C THR A 4 -21.58 -51.75 -17.39
N LEU A 5 -20.29 -51.82 -17.10
CA LEU A 5 -19.37 -50.68 -16.96
C LEU A 5 -19.20 -50.03 -18.35
N ARG A 6 -19.82 -48.89 -18.56
CA ARG A 6 -19.52 -48.02 -19.73
C ARG A 6 -18.22 -47.30 -19.47
N ILE A 7 -17.11 -47.86 -19.90
CA ILE A 7 -15.83 -47.14 -20.06
C ILE A 7 -16.01 -46.24 -21.27
N ARG A 8 -16.15 -44.96 -21.01
CA ARG A 8 -16.09 -43.93 -22.06
C ARG A 8 -14.61 -43.75 -22.41
N LEU A 9 -14.18 -44.38 -23.52
CA LEU A 9 -12.91 -44.08 -24.18
C LEU A 9 -12.96 -42.65 -24.70
N TYR A 10 -12.28 -41.75 -24.00
CA TYR A 10 -11.99 -40.41 -24.55
C TYR A 10 -10.95 -40.58 -25.64
N SER A 11 -11.35 -40.33 -26.88
CA SER A 11 -10.48 -40.32 -28.05
C SER A 11 -9.40 -39.25 -27.84
N ASN A 12 -8.15 -39.69 -27.72
CA ASN A 12 -6.97 -38.83 -27.88
C ASN A 12 -6.93 -38.32 -29.31
N GLN A 13 -7.47 -37.13 -29.56
CA GLN A 13 -7.21 -36.44 -30.80
C GLN A 13 -5.85 -35.76 -30.70
N LYS A 14 -4.84 -36.36 -31.31
CA LYS A 14 -3.55 -35.80 -31.60
C LYS A 14 -3.75 -34.76 -32.70
N ARG A 15 -3.85 -33.47 -32.35
CA ARG A 15 -3.67 -32.35 -33.29
C ARG A 15 -2.20 -31.90 -33.23
N GLU A 16 -1.64 -31.57 -34.35
CA GLU A 16 -0.29 -31.01 -34.48
C GLU A 16 -0.14 -29.86 -33.48
N GLY A 17 0.66 -30.08 -32.38
CA GLY A 17 0.90 -29.04 -31.35
C GLY A 17 0.61 -29.44 -29.90
N GLY A 18 1.05 -30.62 -29.43
CA GLY A 18 1.09 -30.89 -27.97
C GLY A 18 -0.18 -31.54 -27.39
N PHE A 19 -0.03 -32.18 -26.25
CA PHE A 19 -1.13 -32.76 -25.48
C PHE A 19 -2.02 -31.67 -24.89
N ILE A 20 -3.30 -31.67 -25.20
CA ILE A 20 -4.32 -30.78 -24.65
C ILE A 20 -4.98 -31.43 -23.45
N MET A 21 -5.02 -30.76 -22.31
CA MET A 21 -5.58 -31.26 -21.06
C MET A 21 -6.77 -30.43 -20.59
N GLN A 22 -7.74 -31.12 -19.96
CA GLN A 22 -8.84 -30.45 -19.28
C GLN A 22 -8.46 -30.11 -17.83
N ILE A 23 -9.14 -29.14 -17.22
CA ILE A 23 -8.83 -28.65 -15.85
C ILE A 23 -8.79 -29.77 -14.81
N ASN A 24 -9.56 -30.87 -14.99
CA ASN A 24 -9.54 -32.03 -14.09
C ASN A 24 -8.20 -32.76 -14.11
N GLU A 25 -7.57 -32.84 -15.29
CA GLU A 25 -6.29 -33.52 -15.49
C GLU A 25 -5.14 -32.59 -15.02
N VAL A 26 -5.28 -31.27 -15.27
CA VAL A 26 -4.33 -30.26 -14.81
C VAL A 26 -4.14 -30.29 -13.31
N VAL A 27 -5.23 -30.26 -12.53
CA VAL A 27 -5.16 -30.20 -11.06
C VAL A 27 -4.51 -31.42 -10.43
N GLN A 28 -4.57 -32.59 -11.13
CA GLN A 28 -3.88 -33.80 -10.68
C GLN A 28 -2.36 -33.72 -10.90
N LYS A 29 -1.92 -32.94 -11.89
CA LYS A 29 -0.48 -32.79 -12.24
C LYS A 29 0.25 -31.68 -11.49
N VAL A 30 -0.47 -30.71 -10.94
CA VAL A 30 0.14 -29.46 -10.42
C VAL A 30 -0.11 -29.19 -8.94
N ASP A 31 -0.81 -30.07 -8.22
CA ASP A 31 -1.14 -29.89 -6.79
C ASP A 31 -1.79 -28.51 -6.50
N LEU A 32 -2.77 -28.16 -7.32
CA LEU A 32 -3.54 -26.93 -7.22
C LEU A 32 -5.03 -27.22 -7.33
N SER A 33 -5.87 -26.42 -6.67
CA SER A 33 -7.32 -26.50 -6.86
C SER A 33 -7.74 -25.88 -8.20
N LYS A 34 -8.87 -26.33 -8.74
CA LYS A 34 -9.49 -25.71 -9.94
C LYS A 34 -9.71 -24.21 -9.76
N ARG A 35 -10.06 -23.78 -8.55
CA ARG A 35 -10.26 -22.37 -8.20
C ARG A 35 -8.95 -21.59 -8.29
N ALA A 36 -7.84 -22.16 -7.82
CA ALA A 36 -6.53 -21.56 -7.91
C ALA A 36 -6.07 -21.39 -9.36
N VAL A 37 -6.25 -22.42 -10.20
CA VAL A 37 -5.90 -22.35 -11.64
C VAL A 37 -6.70 -21.25 -12.34
N LYS A 38 -8.02 -21.16 -12.12
CA LYS A 38 -8.85 -20.08 -12.68
C LYS A 38 -8.43 -18.71 -12.18
N TYR A 39 -8.12 -18.58 -10.91
CA TYR A 39 -7.65 -17.33 -10.31
C TYR A 39 -6.34 -16.85 -10.97
N TYR A 40 -5.40 -17.75 -11.25
CA TYR A 40 -4.15 -17.36 -11.92
C TYR A 40 -4.37 -16.95 -13.38
N GLU A 41 -5.34 -17.55 -14.08
CA GLU A 41 -5.79 -17.10 -15.40
C GLU A 41 -6.38 -15.67 -15.32
N GLU A 42 -7.30 -15.43 -14.37
CA GLU A 42 -7.92 -14.11 -14.13
C GLU A 42 -6.88 -13.04 -13.75
N GLN A 43 -5.83 -13.43 -13.03
CA GLN A 43 -4.72 -12.53 -12.71
C GLN A 43 -3.74 -12.32 -13.87
N GLY A 44 -3.94 -12.98 -15.01
CA GLY A 44 -3.07 -12.89 -16.20
C GLY A 44 -1.70 -13.56 -16.03
N LEU A 45 -1.58 -14.51 -15.07
CA LEU A 45 -0.38 -15.33 -14.90
C LEU A 45 -0.37 -16.56 -15.82
N LEU A 46 -1.49 -16.85 -16.44
CA LEU A 46 -1.68 -18.01 -17.28
C LEU A 46 -2.58 -17.64 -18.46
N THR A 47 -2.11 -17.88 -19.67
CA THR A 47 -2.93 -17.75 -20.88
C THR A 47 -3.38 -19.13 -21.33
N VAL A 48 -4.68 -19.31 -21.45
CA VAL A 48 -5.30 -20.60 -21.80
C VAL A 48 -6.15 -20.45 -23.04
N GLU A 49 -5.93 -21.32 -24.00
CA GLU A 49 -6.76 -21.36 -25.20
C GLU A 49 -8.14 -21.96 -24.89
N LYS A 50 -9.15 -21.52 -25.64
CA LYS A 50 -10.51 -22.07 -25.57
C LYS A 50 -10.84 -22.70 -26.91
N ASP A 51 -11.48 -23.84 -26.84
CA ASP A 51 -12.01 -24.50 -28.05
C ASP A 51 -13.25 -23.77 -28.62
N THR A 52 -13.77 -24.25 -29.73
CA THR A 52 -14.95 -23.68 -30.41
C THR A 52 -16.22 -23.74 -29.53
N ASN A 53 -16.24 -24.56 -28.50
CA ASN A 53 -17.34 -24.72 -27.55
C ASN A 53 -17.09 -23.93 -26.28
N GLY A 54 -15.98 -23.13 -26.18
CA GLY A 54 -15.63 -22.32 -25.02
C GLY A 54 -14.95 -23.09 -23.89
N TYR A 55 -14.62 -24.37 -24.04
CA TYR A 55 -13.89 -25.13 -23.04
C TYR A 55 -12.39 -24.76 -23.05
N ARG A 56 -11.81 -24.68 -21.87
CA ARG A 56 -10.40 -24.36 -21.66
C ARG A 56 -9.50 -25.55 -21.99
N ASN A 57 -8.51 -25.31 -22.80
CA ASN A 57 -7.52 -26.29 -23.25
C ASN A 57 -6.15 -25.91 -22.71
N TYR A 58 -5.62 -26.72 -21.80
CA TYR A 58 -4.33 -26.48 -21.17
C TYR A 58 -3.22 -27.25 -21.88
N SER A 59 -2.14 -26.55 -22.22
CA SER A 59 -0.93 -27.13 -22.82
C SER A 59 0.05 -27.64 -21.75
N GLU A 60 1.08 -28.37 -22.16
CA GLU A 60 2.20 -28.75 -21.27
C GLU A 60 2.94 -27.50 -20.75
N ASP A 61 3.06 -26.43 -21.51
CA ASP A 61 3.65 -25.16 -21.07
C ASP A 61 2.81 -24.52 -19.95
N ASN A 62 1.49 -24.64 -20.02
CA ASN A 62 0.62 -24.24 -18.92
C ASN A 62 0.90 -25.02 -17.65
N ILE A 63 1.17 -26.33 -17.75
CA ILE A 63 1.54 -27.17 -16.60
C ILE A 63 2.87 -26.71 -16.00
N VAL A 64 3.88 -26.44 -16.82
CA VAL A 64 5.17 -25.92 -16.35
C VAL A 64 4.99 -24.58 -15.65
N THR A 65 4.21 -23.68 -16.23
CA THR A 65 3.90 -22.37 -15.65
C THR A 65 3.18 -22.49 -14.31
N LEU A 66 2.16 -23.35 -14.23
CA LEU A 66 1.41 -23.59 -12.99
C LEU A 66 2.29 -24.21 -11.90
N LYS A 67 3.22 -25.11 -12.25
CA LYS A 67 4.20 -25.64 -11.29
C LYS A 67 5.13 -24.55 -10.76
N LYS A 68 5.64 -23.65 -11.62
CA LYS A 68 6.44 -22.49 -11.20
C LYS A 68 5.64 -21.58 -10.25
N ILE A 69 4.41 -21.22 -10.61
CA ILE A 69 3.53 -20.42 -9.76
C ILE A 69 3.30 -21.11 -8.41
N SER A 70 3.04 -22.41 -8.41
CA SER A 70 2.86 -23.19 -7.17
C SER A 70 4.10 -23.13 -6.27
N VAL A 71 5.30 -23.30 -6.82
CA VAL A 71 6.56 -23.17 -6.07
C VAL A 71 6.72 -21.76 -5.50
N TYR A 72 6.52 -20.73 -6.30
CA TYR A 72 6.63 -19.33 -5.84
C TYR A 72 5.62 -19.04 -4.71
N ARG A 73 4.39 -19.53 -4.83
CA ARG A 73 3.38 -19.38 -3.77
C ARG A 73 3.74 -20.14 -2.50
N LYS A 74 4.29 -21.34 -2.58
CA LYS A 74 4.80 -22.11 -1.43
C LYS A 74 5.97 -21.42 -0.75
N LEU A 75 6.77 -20.66 -1.51
CA LEU A 75 7.83 -19.80 -0.98
C LEU A 75 7.31 -18.44 -0.44
N GLY A 76 5.99 -18.21 -0.42
CA GLY A 76 5.37 -17.00 0.08
C GLY A 76 5.49 -15.78 -0.85
N ILE A 77 5.86 -15.98 -2.13
CA ILE A 77 5.98 -14.90 -3.11
C ILE A 77 4.58 -14.44 -3.55
N GLY A 78 4.36 -13.14 -3.55
CA GLY A 78 3.09 -12.52 -3.92
C GLY A 78 2.79 -12.57 -5.41
N ILE A 79 1.51 -12.49 -5.80
CA ILE A 79 1.07 -12.51 -7.21
C ILE A 79 1.74 -11.40 -8.04
N LYS A 80 1.90 -10.21 -7.47
CA LYS A 80 2.56 -9.07 -8.17
C LYS A 80 4.01 -9.38 -8.53
N ASP A 81 4.74 -10.04 -7.63
CA ASP A 81 6.15 -10.39 -7.88
C ASP A 81 6.27 -11.59 -8.80
N ILE A 82 5.32 -12.54 -8.72
CA ILE A 82 5.23 -13.64 -9.70
C ILE A 82 5.03 -13.10 -11.12
N LYS A 83 4.24 -12.05 -11.32
CA LYS A 83 4.11 -11.39 -12.63
C LYS A 83 5.44 -10.84 -13.12
N LYS A 84 6.16 -10.09 -12.29
CA LYS A 84 7.49 -9.58 -12.63
C LYS A 84 8.48 -10.70 -12.97
N LEU A 85 8.38 -11.84 -12.27
CA LEU A 85 9.20 -13.02 -12.52
C LEU A 85 8.89 -13.70 -13.88
N GLN A 86 7.73 -13.47 -14.46
CA GLN A 86 7.39 -13.97 -15.80
C GLN A 86 7.91 -13.06 -16.92
N ASP A 87 8.11 -11.75 -16.64
CA ASP A 87 8.44 -10.74 -17.64
C ASP A 87 9.96 -10.58 -17.92
N GLY A 88 10.87 -11.24 -17.15
CA GLY A 88 12.31 -11.09 -17.44
C GLY A 88 13.30 -11.48 -16.34
N ASN A 89 14.00 -10.55 -15.71
CA ASN A 89 15.21 -10.77 -14.90
C ASN A 89 14.91 -11.50 -13.55
N ASN A 90 14.62 -12.78 -13.65
CA ASN A 90 14.15 -13.62 -12.53
C ASN A 90 15.17 -13.72 -11.39
N LYS A 91 16.48 -13.66 -11.68
CA LYS A 91 17.53 -13.85 -10.67
C LYS A 91 17.57 -12.67 -9.70
N GLU A 92 17.63 -11.47 -10.22
CA GLU A 92 17.68 -10.23 -9.41
C GLU A 92 16.44 -10.06 -8.53
N ILE A 93 15.24 -10.32 -9.09
CA ILE A 93 13.98 -10.25 -8.35
C ILE A 93 13.97 -11.28 -7.21
N LEU A 94 14.39 -12.52 -7.49
CA LEU A 94 14.45 -13.57 -6.46
C LEU A 94 15.50 -13.27 -5.39
N GLU A 95 16.67 -12.72 -5.75
CA GLU A 95 17.69 -12.29 -4.80
C GLU A 95 17.19 -11.16 -3.89
N ASN A 96 16.41 -10.22 -4.41
CA ASN A 96 15.80 -9.16 -3.61
C ASN A 96 14.75 -9.73 -2.64
N ILE A 97 13.87 -10.63 -3.11
CA ILE A 97 12.90 -11.31 -2.25
C ILE A 97 13.61 -12.14 -1.16
N TYR A 98 14.71 -12.81 -1.51
CA TYR A 98 15.52 -13.58 -0.55
C TYR A 98 16.07 -12.66 0.54
N ARG A 99 16.73 -11.55 0.16
CA ARG A 99 17.31 -10.58 1.11
C ARG A 99 16.26 -9.96 2.03
N ASP A 100 15.06 -9.66 1.49
CA ASP A 100 13.96 -9.13 2.31
C ASP A 100 13.48 -10.15 3.34
N LYS A 101 13.38 -11.43 2.95
CA LYS A 101 13.03 -12.51 3.87
C LYS A 101 14.12 -12.80 4.91
N GLU A 102 15.37 -12.69 4.53
CA GLU A 102 16.52 -12.87 5.44
C GLU A 102 16.51 -11.78 6.52
N ARG A 103 16.32 -10.51 6.14
CA ARG A 103 16.16 -9.41 7.10
C ARG A 103 14.98 -9.60 8.04
N GLU A 104 13.84 -10.05 7.50
CA GLU A 104 12.65 -10.32 8.34
C GLU A 104 12.91 -11.44 9.34
N LEU A 105 13.65 -12.49 8.94
CA LEU A 105 14.05 -13.57 9.83
C LEU A 105 15.03 -13.10 10.91
N GLU A 106 16.03 -12.28 10.55
CA GLU A 106 16.95 -11.67 11.50
C GLU A 106 16.20 -10.89 12.57
N LYS A 107 15.25 -10.04 12.16
CA LYS A 107 14.38 -9.29 13.06
C LYS A 107 13.63 -10.20 14.03
N GLN A 108 12.97 -11.22 13.51
CA GLN A 108 12.21 -12.16 14.35
C GLN A 108 13.12 -12.88 15.36
N ASN A 109 14.37 -13.18 14.99
CA ASN A 109 15.35 -13.76 15.89
C ASN A 109 15.78 -12.79 16.99
N GLU A 110 15.95 -11.50 16.69
CA GLU A 110 16.25 -10.47 17.69
C GLU A 110 15.10 -10.30 18.67
N GLU A 111 13.86 -10.21 18.19
CA GLU A 111 12.66 -10.15 19.04
C GLU A 111 12.51 -11.39 19.94
N LEU A 112 12.73 -12.57 19.39
CA LEU A 112 12.73 -13.83 20.16
C LEU A 112 13.82 -13.86 21.22
N ASN A 113 15.01 -13.36 20.92
CA ASN A 113 16.12 -13.29 21.87
C ASN A 113 15.81 -12.31 23.02
N ALA A 114 15.29 -11.13 22.69
CA ALA A 114 14.83 -10.13 23.64
C ALA A 114 13.74 -10.70 24.56
N LEU A 115 12.75 -11.38 24.00
CA LEU A 115 11.68 -12.04 24.78
C LEU A 115 12.26 -13.12 25.70
N ARG A 116 13.24 -13.90 25.28
CA ARG A 116 13.93 -14.92 26.12
C ARG A 116 14.62 -14.27 27.30
N ILE A 117 15.36 -13.17 27.09
CA ILE A 117 16.03 -12.42 28.15
C ILE A 117 14.99 -11.91 29.16
N PHE A 118 13.90 -11.33 28.66
CA PHE A 118 12.81 -10.81 29.52
C PHE A 118 12.17 -11.93 30.37
N ILE A 119 11.92 -13.11 29.79
CA ILE A 119 11.37 -14.27 30.51
C ILE A 119 12.33 -14.74 31.61
N GLN A 120 13.64 -14.74 31.36
CA GLN A 120 14.65 -15.24 32.30
C GLN A 120 14.93 -14.26 33.45
N GLN A 121 14.94 -12.97 33.15
CA GLN A 121 15.38 -11.96 34.13
C GLN A 121 14.19 -11.23 34.79
N GLY A 122 13.03 -11.18 34.16
CA GLY A 122 11.86 -10.45 34.64
C GLY A 122 12.05 -8.92 34.70
N ASP A 123 13.18 -8.43 34.16
CA ASP A 123 13.57 -7.03 34.16
C ASP A 123 13.49 -6.45 32.78
N VAL A 124 12.94 -5.22 32.64
CA VAL A 124 12.75 -4.52 31.39
C VAL A 124 14.07 -3.89 30.90
N GLU A 125 14.92 -3.44 31.83
CA GLU A 125 16.10 -2.65 31.51
C GLU A 125 17.09 -3.35 30.56
N PRO A 126 17.43 -4.65 30.73
CA PRO A 126 18.30 -5.34 29.80
C PRO A 126 17.72 -5.50 28.40
N VAL A 127 16.37 -5.49 28.28
CA VAL A 127 15.66 -5.66 27.01
C VAL A 127 15.41 -4.32 26.33
N TYR A 128 15.24 -3.25 27.12
CA TYR A 128 14.92 -1.91 26.63
C TYR A 128 15.92 -1.38 25.61
N GLN A 129 17.21 -1.72 25.77
CA GLN A 129 18.28 -1.32 24.85
C GLN A 129 18.48 -2.29 23.66
N LEU A 130 17.89 -3.49 23.73
CA LEU A 130 18.00 -4.50 22.69
C LEU A 130 16.88 -4.42 21.65
N VAL A 131 15.71 -3.86 22.04
CA VAL A 131 14.54 -3.77 21.19
C VAL A 131 14.30 -2.32 20.84
N ASP A 132 14.70 -1.93 19.65
CA ASP A 132 14.39 -0.62 19.10
C ASP A 132 13.33 -0.75 17.98
N TYR A 133 12.58 0.31 17.77
CA TYR A 133 11.68 0.34 16.62
C TYR A 133 12.50 0.30 15.33
N GLN A 134 12.19 -0.65 14.47
CA GLN A 134 12.93 -0.81 13.22
C GLN A 134 12.74 0.33 12.24
N THR A 135 11.60 1.01 12.35
CA THR A 135 11.29 2.16 11.50
C THR A 135 10.68 3.29 12.31
N ILE A 136 10.92 4.50 11.85
CA ILE A 136 10.27 5.70 12.41
C ILE A 136 8.74 5.56 12.34
N GLY A 137 8.22 4.92 11.30
CA GLY A 137 6.78 4.69 11.13
C GLY A 137 6.19 3.82 12.22
N GLU A 138 6.88 2.77 12.66
CA GLU A 138 6.45 1.91 13.77
C GLU A 138 6.42 2.67 15.07
N ALA A 139 7.51 3.40 15.40
CA ALA A 139 7.58 4.23 16.59
C ALA A 139 6.46 5.29 16.63
N MET A 140 6.24 5.99 15.54
CA MET A 140 5.20 7.02 15.47
C MET A 140 3.78 6.45 15.51
N LYS A 141 3.56 5.23 15.03
CA LYS A 141 2.26 4.55 15.13
C LYS A 141 1.88 4.26 16.58
N ASP A 142 2.84 3.85 17.39
CA ASP A 142 2.62 3.56 18.81
C ASP A 142 2.41 4.83 19.64
N MET A 143 3.01 5.95 19.24
CA MET A 143 2.79 7.26 19.88
C MET A 143 1.40 7.83 19.67
N LEU A 144 0.76 7.50 18.56
CA LEU A 144 -0.57 7.97 18.20
C LEU A 144 -1.58 6.82 18.25
N PRO A 145 -1.89 6.25 19.43
CA PRO A 145 -2.76 5.09 19.53
C PRO A 145 -4.18 5.40 19.09
N GLY A 146 -4.84 4.38 18.61
CA GLY A 146 -6.24 4.45 18.20
C GLY A 146 -6.45 4.81 16.74
N TYR A 147 -7.74 4.89 16.38
CA TYR A 147 -8.18 5.10 15.00
C TYR A 147 -7.53 6.31 14.32
N TYR A 148 -7.36 7.36 15.07
CA TYR A 148 -6.94 8.64 14.53
C TYR A 148 -5.46 8.67 14.13
N GLY A 149 -4.61 8.13 15.01
CA GLY A 149 -3.21 7.94 14.67
C GLY A 149 -3.06 7.08 13.41
N HIS A 150 -3.86 6.03 13.32
CA HIS A 150 -3.88 5.17 12.14
C HIS A 150 -4.32 5.91 10.88
N TYR A 151 -5.41 6.67 10.91
CA TYR A 151 -5.89 7.43 9.76
C TYR A 151 -4.90 8.51 9.30
N PHE A 152 -4.39 9.30 10.25
CA PHE A 152 -3.44 10.37 9.96
C PHE A 152 -2.10 9.83 9.47
N MET A 153 -1.58 8.84 10.17
CA MET A 153 -0.28 8.26 9.85
C MET A 153 -0.27 7.45 8.55
N ASN A 154 -1.40 6.89 8.13
CA ASN A 154 -1.48 6.14 6.88
C ASN A 154 -0.96 6.91 5.66
N HIS A 155 -1.12 8.23 5.64
CA HIS A 155 -0.58 9.07 4.58
C HIS A 155 0.96 9.13 4.61
N PHE A 156 1.56 9.11 5.80
CA PHE A 156 3.01 9.26 5.99
C PHE A 156 3.74 7.92 6.08
N MET A 157 3.07 6.86 6.51
CA MET A 157 3.67 5.53 6.71
C MET A 157 4.53 5.03 5.54
N PRO A 158 4.15 5.21 4.26
CA PRO A 158 4.99 4.78 3.13
C PRO A 158 6.34 5.49 3.03
N TYR A 159 6.47 6.63 3.68
CA TYR A 159 7.68 7.47 3.68
C TYR A 159 8.51 7.30 4.96
N LEU A 160 7.95 6.67 5.98
CA LEU A 160 8.56 6.50 7.31
C LEU A 160 9.08 5.08 7.57
N GLN A 161 9.09 4.22 6.54
CA GLN A 161 9.71 2.89 6.59
C GLN A 161 11.24 3.01 6.48
N ILE A 162 11.83 3.80 7.35
CA ILE A 162 13.26 4.12 7.40
C ILE A 162 13.71 4.19 8.85
N GLN A 163 15.01 4.00 9.06
CA GLN A 163 15.66 4.19 10.35
C GLN A 163 16.24 5.59 10.45
N ILE A 164 16.43 6.09 11.67
CA ILE A 164 17.18 7.31 11.93
C ILE A 164 18.66 7.02 11.69
N GLN A 165 19.28 7.79 10.80
CA GLN A 165 20.69 7.60 10.40
C GLN A 165 21.55 8.80 10.74
N THR A 166 20.95 9.98 10.99
CA THR A 166 21.70 11.21 11.25
C THR A 166 21.15 11.94 12.47
N PRO A 167 21.98 12.75 13.14
CA PRO A 167 21.54 13.59 14.26
C PRO A 167 20.41 14.56 13.88
N GLU A 168 20.41 15.06 12.64
CA GLU A 168 19.36 15.93 12.13
C GLU A 168 18.02 15.22 12.03
N GLN A 169 18.03 13.95 11.58
CA GLN A 169 16.81 13.10 11.57
C GLN A 169 16.32 12.82 12.99
N GLU A 170 17.23 12.55 13.92
CA GLU A 170 16.87 12.36 15.33
C GLU A 170 16.22 13.61 15.93
N GLN A 171 16.79 14.77 15.67
CA GLN A 171 16.20 16.04 16.14
C GLN A 171 14.84 16.30 15.49
N ALA A 172 14.70 16.02 14.19
CA ALA A 172 13.43 16.16 13.47
C ALA A 172 12.36 15.22 14.04
N TYR A 173 12.74 13.99 14.39
CA TYR A 173 11.86 13.03 15.04
C TYR A 173 11.39 13.54 16.41
N ARG A 174 12.29 14.01 17.25
CA ARG A 174 11.95 14.63 18.56
C ARG A 174 11.02 15.84 18.41
N ASN A 175 11.25 16.69 17.44
CA ASN A 175 10.38 17.85 17.16
C ASN A 175 8.97 17.42 16.78
N ILE A 176 8.81 16.33 16.01
CA ILE A 176 7.51 15.78 15.65
C ILE A 176 6.79 15.22 16.88
N ILE A 177 7.51 14.49 17.75
CA ILE A 177 6.94 14.01 19.02
C ILE A 177 6.45 15.19 19.84
N GLN A 178 7.30 16.18 20.06
CA GLN A 178 6.97 17.37 20.85
C GLN A 178 5.77 18.12 20.25
N PHE A 179 5.67 18.20 18.93
CA PHE A 179 4.50 18.76 18.26
C PHE A 179 3.22 18.04 18.64
N TRP A 180 3.20 16.69 18.61
CA TRP A 180 2.02 15.91 18.98
C TRP A 180 1.68 16.00 20.45
N ASP A 181 2.66 15.99 21.33
CA ASP A 181 2.48 16.10 22.78
C ASP A 181 1.91 17.48 23.18
N THR A 182 2.29 18.53 22.48
CA THR A 182 1.91 19.91 22.84
C THR A 182 0.70 20.44 22.06
N ALA A 183 0.34 19.84 20.93
CA ALA A 183 -0.65 20.39 20.03
C ALA A 183 -2.09 20.36 20.58
N ASP A 184 -2.42 19.56 21.60
CA ASP A 184 -3.78 19.41 22.18
C ASP A 184 -4.89 19.45 21.11
N ILE A 185 -4.76 18.59 20.11
CA ILE A 185 -5.66 18.57 18.95
C ILE A 185 -6.93 17.81 19.31
N LYS A 186 -8.05 18.52 19.39
CA LYS A 186 -9.36 17.92 19.69
C LYS A 186 -10.08 17.48 18.45
N LEU A 187 -10.34 16.19 18.37
CA LEU A 187 -11.11 15.60 17.28
C LEU A 187 -12.58 15.94 17.40
N PRO A 188 -13.18 16.55 16.35
CA PRO A 188 -14.64 16.73 16.29
C PRO A 188 -15.38 15.39 16.36
N LEU A 189 -16.52 15.36 17.07
CA LEU A 189 -17.29 14.15 17.28
C LEU A 189 -17.65 13.42 15.96
N MET A 190 -18.03 14.18 14.92
CA MET A 190 -18.37 13.60 13.61
C MET A 190 -17.17 12.88 12.99
N MET A 191 -15.96 13.39 13.15
CA MET A 191 -14.75 12.73 12.68
C MET A 191 -14.42 11.47 13.49
N LYS A 192 -14.72 11.46 14.79
CA LYS A 192 -14.61 10.25 15.63
C LYS A 192 -15.55 9.15 15.14
N ILE A 193 -16.79 9.50 14.81
CA ILE A 193 -17.79 8.56 14.30
C ILE A 193 -17.39 8.01 12.93
N MET A 194 -17.06 8.90 11.98
CA MET A 194 -16.61 8.47 10.64
C MET A 194 -15.35 7.61 10.73
N GLY A 195 -14.48 7.96 11.64
CA GLY A 195 -13.30 7.23 11.93
C GLY A 195 -13.56 5.82 12.43
N TRP A 196 -14.43 5.68 13.37
CA TRP A 196 -14.83 4.38 13.90
C TRP A 196 -15.45 3.49 12.79
N ILE A 197 -16.35 4.08 11.97
CA ILE A 197 -16.96 3.39 10.83
C ILE A 197 -15.89 2.89 9.85
N SER A 198 -14.96 3.76 9.45
CA SER A 198 -13.88 3.41 8.51
C SER A 198 -12.98 2.30 9.05
N PHE A 199 -12.62 2.36 10.33
CA PHE A 199 -11.77 1.36 10.97
C PHE A 199 -12.40 -0.03 11.04
N HIS A 200 -13.73 -0.11 11.25
CA HIS A 200 -14.43 -1.38 11.45
C HIS A 200 -15.02 -1.95 10.16
N LEU A 201 -15.39 -1.10 9.20
CA LEU A 201 -16.12 -1.51 8.01
C LEU A 201 -15.29 -1.50 6.72
N MET A 202 -14.16 -0.76 6.68
CA MET A 202 -13.31 -0.75 5.49
C MET A 202 -12.24 -1.83 5.56
N PRO A 203 -11.91 -2.48 4.42
CA PRO A 203 -10.80 -3.42 4.36
C PRO A 203 -9.49 -2.73 4.74
N LYS A 204 -8.70 -3.35 5.61
CA LYS A 204 -7.36 -2.85 5.95
C LYS A 204 -6.44 -3.04 4.75
N GLU A 205 -5.88 -1.94 4.27
CA GLU A 205 -4.87 -1.99 3.23
C GLU A 205 -3.53 -2.46 3.79
N SER A 206 -2.85 -3.34 3.06
CA SER A 206 -1.51 -3.78 3.47
C SER A 206 -0.49 -2.66 3.30
N MET A 207 0.59 -2.67 4.10
CA MET A 207 1.71 -1.72 3.96
C MET A 207 2.31 -1.73 2.55
N GLN A 208 2.41 -2.89 1.93
CA GLN A 208 2.88 -3.02 0.54
C GLN A 208 1.96 -2.32 -0.46
N ALA A 209 0.63 -2.41 -0.28
CA ALA A 209 -0.32 -1.72 -1.14
C ALA A 209 -0.26 -0.20 -0.93
N MET A 210 -0.11 0.27 0.32
CA MET A 210 0.09 1.69 0.65
C MET A 210 1.38 2.22 0.04
N ALA A 211 2.50 1.49 0.17
CA ALA A 211 3.79 1.86 -0.41
C ALA A 211 3.72 1.93 -1.95
N ALA A 212 3.11 0.94 -2.61
CA ALA A 212 2.96 0.93 -4.06
C ALA A 212 2.10 2.10 -4.56
N ARG A 213 1.03 2.46 -3.83
CA ARG A 213 0.20 3.62 -4.16
C ARG A 213 0.96 4.93 -3.97
N ALA A 214 1.72 5.07 -2.89
CA ALA A 214 2.57 6.25 -2.65
C ALA A 214 3.63 6.39 -3.74
N ASP A 215 4.28 5.31 -4.15
CA ASP A 215 5.25 5.31 -5.25
C ASP A 215 4.61 5.72 -6.58
N GLN A 216 3.40 5.25 -6.87
CA GLN A 216 2.67 5.65 -8.06
C GLN A 216 2.29 7.13 -8.04
N GLN A 217 1.81 7.63 -6.89
CA GLN A 217 1.52 9.06 -6.72
C GLN A 217 2.78 9.90 -6.85
N MET A 218 3.86 9.50 -6.20
CA MET A 218 5.14 10.19 -6.27
C MET A 218 5.62 10.31 -7.71
N LYS A 219 5.65 9.21 -8.47
CA LYS A 219 6.02 9.22 -9.89
C LYS A 219 5.14 10.17 -10.71
N LYS A 220 3.81 10.14 -10.47
CA LYS A 220 2.86 11.03 -11.14
C LYS A 220 3.18 12.50 -10.94
N TYR A 221 3.55 12.92 -9.71
CA TYR A 221 3.84 14.33 -9.41
C TYR A 221 5.25 14.75 -9.79
N ILE A 222 6.24 13.87 -9.66
CA ILE A 222 7.65 14.18 -10.01
C ILE A 222 7.86 14.24 -11.53
N GLN A 223 7.24 13.32 -12.27
CA GLN A 223 7.38 13.17 -13.72
C GLN A 223 6.10 13.56 -14.47
N MET A 224 5.40 14.57 -13.99
CA MET A 224 4.09 14.97 -14.52
C MET A 224 4.19 15.44 -15.96
N SER A 225 3.49 14.75 -16.88
CA SER A 225 3.29 15.19 -18.25
C SER A 225 2.30 16.36 -18.32
N GLU A 226 2.32 17.14 -19.41
CA GLU A 226 1.32 18.18 -19.62
C GLU A 226 -0.10 17.62 -19.71
N GLU A 227 -0.28 16.43 -20.26
CA GLU A 227 -1.59 15.77 -20.31
C GLU A 227 -2.09 15.41 -18.89
N ASP A 228 -1.21 14.89 -18.03
CA ASP A 228 -1.57 14.57 -16.65
C ASP A 228 -1.78 15.84 -15.81
N TYR A 229 -1.00 16.89 -16.09
CA TYR A 229 -1.20 18.20 -15.46
C TYR A 229 -2.60 18.75 -15.78
N GLU A 230 -3.04 18.74 -17.05
CA GLU A 230 -4.36 19.21 -17.44
C GLU A 230 -5.49 18.38 -16.79
N LYS A 231 -5.28 17.07 -16.63
CA LYS A 231 -6.23 16.21 -15.88
C LYS A 231 -6.32 16.65 -14.40
N VAL A 232 -5.18 16.83 -13.74
CA VAL A 232 -5.10 17.29 -12.33
C VAL A 232 -5.72 18.68 -12.18
N LYS A 233 -5.44 19.61 -13.08
CA LYS A 233 -6.01 20.95 -13.09
C LYS A 233 -7.54 20.92 -13.18
N LYS A 234 -8.10 20.10 -14.07
CA LYS A 234 -9.58 19.91 -14.18
C LYS A 234 -10.17 19.30 -12.91
N GLU A 235 -9.49 18.33 -12.33
CA GLU A 235 -9.91 17.69 -11.08
C GLU A 235 -9.93 18.69 -9.92
N ILE A 236 -8.87 19.50 -9.77
CA ILE A 236 -8.79 20.55 -8.75
C ILE A 236 -9.89 21.59 -8.97
N ALA A 237 -10.09 22.07 -10.20
CA ALA A 237 -11.15 23.02 -10.52
C ALA A 237 -12.55 22.47 -10.15
N GLY A 238 -12.80 21.19 -10.46
CA GLY A 238 -14.06 20.51 -10.09
C GLY A 238 -14.22 20.42 -8.57
N ASN A 239 -13.16 20.02 -7.87
CA ASN A 239 -13.15 19.91 -6.41
C ASN A 239 -13.34 21.26 -5.71
N VAL A 240 -12.74 22.35 -6.24
CA VAL A 240 -12.94 23.71 -5.71
C VAL A 240 -14.40 24.14 -5.85
N LYS A 241 -15.01 23.95 -7.03
CA LYS A 241 -16.43 24.24 -7.25
C LYS A 241 -17.32 23.42 -6.30
N LEU A 242 -17.05 22.13 -6.16
CA LEU A 242 -17.81 21.23 -5.29
C LEU A 242 -17.69 21.65 -3.81
N LYS A 243 -16.48 21.87 -3.31
CA LYS A 243 -16.23 22.30 -1.92
C LYS A 243 -16.84 23.67 -1.59
N ASN A 244 -16.96 24.56 -2.57
CA ASN A 244 -17.60 25.86 -2.42
C ASN A 244 -19.12 25.82 -2.65
N SER A 245 -19.71 24.68 -3.02
CA SER A 245 -21.15 24.52 -3.16
C SER A 245 -21.85 24.64 -1.80
N PHE A 246 -23.12 25.02 -1.83
CA PHE A 246 -23.94 25.18 -0.63
C PHE A 246 -23.93 23.95 0.27
N PHE A 247 -24.05 22.74 -0.30
CA PHE A 247 -24.04 21.48 0.45
C PHE A 247 -22.73 21.32 1.23
N PHE A 248 -21.58 21.39 0.56
CA PHE A 248 -20.27 21.20 1.22
C PHE A 248 -19.94 22.33 2.20
N LYS A 249 -20.42 23.55 1.93
CA LYS A 249 -20.17 24.70 2.80
C LYS A 249 -20.88 24.56 4.14
N TYR A 250 -22.10 24.02 4.17
CA TYR A 250 -22.94 23.98 5.37
C TYR A 250 -23.13 22.59 5.96
N HIS A 251 -22.67 21.52 5.32
CA HIS A 251 -22.81 20.17 5.86
C HIS A 251 -21.92 19.97 7.09
N PRO A 252 -22.44 19.45 8.24
CA PRO A 252 -21.71 19.37 9.52
C PRO A 252 -20.39 18.62 9.44
N ALA A 253 -20.30 17.54 8.65
CA ALA A 253 -19.08 16.77 8.50
C ALA A 253 -17.95 17.60 7.88
N PHE A 254 -18.24 18.38 6.83
CA PHE A 254 -17.23 19.22 6.17
C PHE A 254 -16.87 20.45 7.00
N ILE A 255 -17.81 21.00 7.76
CA ILE A 255 -17.51 22.05 8.76
C ILE A 255 -16.54 21.50 9.80
N SER A 256 -16.80 20.31 10.32
CA SER A 256 -15.94 19.65 11.31
C SER A 256 -14.55 19.37 10.75
N GLN A 257 -14.45 18.92 9.50
CA GLN A 257 -13.18 18.68 8.82
C GLN A 257 -12.39 19.98 8.64
N ARG A 258 -13.03 21.07 8.18
CA ARG A 258 -12.35 22.38 8.04
C ARG A 258 -11.84 22.94 9.37
N LYS A 259 -12.67 22.87 10.43
CA LYS A 259 -12.27 23.29 11.78
C LYS A 259 -11.04 22.50 12.26
N PHE A 260 -11.05 21.22 12.01
CA PHE A 260 -9.93 20.36 12.38
C PHE A 260 -8.65 20.70 11.59
N MET A 261 -8.75 20.85 10.27
CA MET A 261 -7.60 21.25 9.44
C MET A 261 -7.05 22.61 9.85
N LYS A 262 -7.93 23.57 10.16
CA LYS A 262 -7.52 24.86 10.71
C LYS A 262 -6.79 24.72 12.04
N GLN A 263 -7.30 23.93 12.97
CA GLN A 263 -6.61 23.64 14.23
C GLN A 263 -5.20 23.07 14.01
N LEU A 264 -5.04 22.13 13.08
CA LEU A 264 -3.73 21.57 12.74
C LEU A 264 -2.78 22.66 12.25
N GLN A 265 -3.23 23.52 11.34
CA GLN A 265 -2.44 24.61 10.80
C GLN A 265 -2.05 25.63 11.87
N ASP A 266 -3.03 26.10 12.66
CA ASP A 266 -2.83 27.07 13.73
C ASP A 266 -1.87 26.54 14.83
N LYS A 267 -1.70 25.21 14.95
CA LYS A 267 -0.78 24.56 15.89
C LYS A 267 0.61 24.28 15.31
N GLY A 268 0.87 24.63 14.05
CA GLY A 268 2.18 24.52 13.43
C GLY A 268 2.36 23.30 12.52
N TYR A 269 1.28 22.75 11.99
CA TYR A 269 1.38 21.62 11.05
C TYR A 269 2.31 21.93 9.86
N ASN A 270 2.15 23.09 9.22
CA ASN A 270 3.01 23.51 8.11
C ASN A 270 4.38 24.03 8.54
N ASP A 271 4.48 24.59 9.76
CA ASP A 271 5.68 25.28 10.21
C ASP A 271 6.63 24.37 11.01
N ILE A 272 6.09 23.34 11.66
CA ILE A 272 6.85 22.41 12.49
C ILE A 272 6.79 21.00 11.92
N PHE A 273 5.58 20.43 11.77
CA PHE A 273 5.44 19.03 11.42
C PHE A 273 5.95 18.72 10.01
N ILE A 274 5.50 19.43 8.99
CA ILE A 274 5.88 19.17 7.59
C ILE A 274 7.39 19.38 7.33
N PRO A 275 8.05 20.43 7.83
CA PRO A 275 9.50 20.60 7.66
C PRO A 275 10.29 19.44 8.29
N ASN A 276 9.92 19.00 9.49
CA ASN A 276 10.58 17.88 10.14
C ASN A 276 10.32 16.54 9.41
N MET A 277 9.12 16.34 8.86
CA MET A 277 8.83 15.19 7.99
C MET A 277 9.72 15.16 6.74
N LYS A 278 10.04 16.32 6.16
CA LYS A 278 10.96 16.42 5.01
C LYS A 278 12.41 16.10 5.39
N ILE A 279 12.83 16.43 6.62
CA ILE A 279 14.16 16.07 7.14
C ILE A 279 14.22 14.56 7.39
N LEU A 280 13.19 13.98 8.01
CA LEU A 280 13.13 12.56 8.28
C LEU A 280 13.18 11.74 7.00
N SER A 281 12.39 12.11 5.99
CA SER A 281 12.24 11.31 4.77
C SER A 281 12.56 12.13 3.52
N PRO A 282 13.74 11.93 2.90
CA PRO A 282 14.07 12.53 1.62
C PRO A 282 13.05 12.20 0.52
N LYS A 283 12.49 10.99 0.55
CA LYS A 283 11.42 10.55 -0.35
C LYS A 283 10.14 11.36 -0.17
N TYR A 284 9.74 11.64 1.08
CA TYR A 284 8.62 12.53 1.37
C TYR A 284 8.89 13.96 0.92
N LYS A 285 10.10 14.46 1.15
CA LYS A 285 10.52 15.79 0.70
C LYS A 285 10.35 15.96 -0.80
N GLU A 286 10.87 15.01 -1.60
CA GLU A 286 10.78 15.05 -3.06
C GLU A 286 9.32 15.05 -3.54
N TYR A 287 8.50 14.16 -2.99
CA TYR A 287 7.07 14.11 -3.29
C TYR A 287 6.34 15.40 -2.93
N HIS A 288 6.54 15.90 -1.71
CA HIS A 288 5.86 17.09 -1.21
C HIS A 288 6.28 18.35 -2.00
N ASP A 289 7.56 18.49 -2.32
CA ASP A 289 8.05 19.60 -3.13
C ASP A 289 7.49 19.56 -4.57
N ALA A 290 7.35 18.37 -5.15
CA ALA A 290 6.68 18.19 -6.43
C ALA A 290 5.18 18.55 -6.37
N LEU A 291 4.49 18.11 -5.31
CA LEU A 291 3.08 18.44 -5.06
C LEU A 291 2.87 19.97 -4.97
N LEU A 292 3.73 20.66 -4.24
CA LEU A 292 3.65 22.13 -4.10
C LEU A 292 3.85 22.82 -5.45
N ARG A 293 4.86 22.43 -6.23
CA ARG A 293 5.07 23.01 -7.58
C ARG A 293 3.84 22.89 -8.48
N VAL A 294 3.20 21.70 -8.48
CA VAL A 294 1.97 21.48 -9.25
C VAL A 294 0.82 22.32 -8.70
N ASN A 295 0.64 22.38 -7.38
CA ASN A 295 -0.38 23.19 -6.74
C ASN A 295 -0.23 24.67 -7.07
N ASP A 296 0.97 25.23 -6.98
CA ASP A 296 1.24 26.64 -7.26
C ASP A 296 0.97 26.97 -8.74
N ARG A 297 1.34 26.08 -9.65
CA ARG A 297 1.02 26.22 -11.07
C ARG A 297 -0.49 26.23 -11.31
N VAL A 298 -1.23 25.28 -10.71
CA VAL A 298 -2.70 25.20 -10.83
C VAL A 298 -3.36 26.45 -10.21
N CYS A 299 -2.90 26.90 -9.04
CA CYS A 299 -3.41 28.11 -8.42
C CYS A 299 -3.22 29.33 -9.33
N THR A 300 -2.07 29.45 -9.98
CA THR A 300 -1.78 30.51 -10.93
C THR A 300 -2.68 30.43 -12.16
N ASP A 301 -2.78 29.26 -12.77
CA ASP A 301 -3.57 29.04 -14.00
C ASP A 301 -5.08 29.27 -13.81
N LEU A 302 -5.60 28.92 -12.63
CA LEU A 302 -7.03 29.02 -12.30
C LEU A 302 -7.39 30.26 -11.48
N GLY A 303 -6.46 31.12 -11.14
CA GLY A 303 -6.67 32.29 -10.28
C GLY A 303 -7.14 31.91 -8.88
N LEU A 304 -6.61 30.83 -8.32
CA LEU A 304 -6.98 30.34 -6.98
C LEU A 304 -6.03 30.92 -5.92
N TYR A 305 -6.52 31.02 -4.69
CA TYR A 305 -5.71 31.36 -3.52
C TYR A 305 -6.26 30.68 -2.26
N TYR A 306 -5.43 30.60 -1.22
CA TYR A 306 -5.87 30.10 0.09
C TYR A 306 -6.39 31.26 0.94
N ASP A 307 -7.63 31.15 1.44
CA ASP A 307 -8.20 32.12 2.39
C ASP A 307 -7.56 31.99 3.79
N SER A 308 -7.96 32.87 4.72
CA SER A 308 -7.48 32.84 6.12
C SER A 308 -7.86 31.56 6.89
N ASN A 309 -8.70 30.71 6.34
CA ASN A 309 -9.09 29.42 6.89
C ASN A 309 -8.46 28.25 6.13
N TYR A 310 -7.46 28.53 5.30
CA TYR A 310 -6.77 27.55 4.46
C TYR A 310 -7.69 26.84 3.44
N ASN A 311 -8.78 27.45 3.03
CA ASN A 311 -9.62 26.94 1.95
C ASN A 311 -9.14 27.50 0.61
N LEU A 312 -9.08 26.62 -0.39
CA LEU A 312 -8.78 27.03 -1.75
C LEU A 312 -10.01 27.65 -2.40
N VAL A 313 -9.92 28.91 -2.77
CA VAL A 313 -11.01 29.72 -3.31
C VAL A 313 -10.59 30.44 -4.59
N MET A 314 -11.55 30.83 -5.42
CA MET A 314 -11.29 31.65 -6.61
C MET A 314 -11.14 33.12 -6.21
N LYS A 315 -10.25 33.82 -6.92
CA LYS A 315 -10.12 35.29 -6.80
C LYS A 315 -11.39 35.99 -7.27
#